data_4df6220d78803023e593840d053d9afe
#
_entry.id   4df6220d78803023e593840d053d9afe
#
_cell.length_a   1.000
_cell.length_b   1.000
_cell.length_c   1.000
_cell.angle_alpha   90.00
_cell.angle_beta   90.00
_cell.angle_gamma   90.00
#
_symmetry.space_group_name_H-M   'P 1'
#
loop_
_entity.id
_entity.type
_entity.pdbx_description
1 polymer ?
#
loop_
_entity_poly.entity_id
_entity_poly.type
_entity_poly.pdbx_seq_one_letter_code
_entity_poly.pdbx_strand_id
1 'polypeptide(L)'
;MKIFIIFLCFIIVFAISFICYLQFSYYRIGDENIDIYNNQDKLVEINQEYTITTFNIGFGAYDREYSFFMDKGYMGDGSKTKGKYGKGVSKENTLKNTNGAISILEALKSDFMILEEVDTKSSRSYKVNQRDMIIDKFPSHSYTFAVNFHSGFLPYPILDMHGKSNSGILTMSKYQMDYSKRYELPIDESFFNKFFDLDRCINLVRYKINGSDKYLTIISVHLSAYDEGGVYRKKQIELLSSLMNEEFNKGNYVIVGGDFNHDIAEGGSNFPTTQLSPDWLQVLSGDEFGPNFKIASDNKNPSCRDADIPWEEGVTYATVVDGFIISSNVEMISVENIISVNGVDTNFVYSDHNPVEMKFKLK
;
A
#
# COMPACT_ATOMS: atom_id res chain seq x y z
N MET A 1 -45.98 -24.03 -7.63
CA MET A 1 -46.18 -22.64 -7.19
C MET A 1 -45.77 -22.43 -5.70
N LYS A 2 -46.32 -23.14 -4.71
CA LYS A 2 -45.94 -22.93 -3.26
C LYS A 2 -44.46 -23.13 -2.97
N ILE A 3 -43.84 -24.21 -3.47
CA ILE A 3 -42.40 -24.49 -3.23
C ILE A 3 -41.52 -23.38 -3.82
N PHE A 4 -41.86 -22.88 -4.99
CA PHE A 4 -41.14 -21.75 -5.64
C PHE A 4 -41.25 -20.47 -4.81
N ILE A 5 -42.44 -20.17 -4.28
CA ILE A 5 -42.64 -18.99 -3.40
C ILE A 5 -41.84 -19.14 -2.12
N ILE A 6 -41.84 -20.32 -1.49
CA ILE A 6 -41.02 -20.57 -0.29
C ILE A 6 -39.53 -20.37 -0.57
N PHE A 7 -39.04 -20.92 -1.69
CA PHE A 7 -37.65 -20.75 -2.10
C PHE A 7 -37.29 -19.27 -2.35
N LEU A 8 -38.17 -18.53 -3.03
CA LEU A 8 -37.99 -17.09 -3.25
C LEU A 8 -37.97 -16.30 -1.93
N CYS A 9 -38.89 -16.59 -1.00
CA CYS A 9 -38.90 -15.99 0.31
C CYS A 9 -37.62 -16.30 1.09
N PHE A 10 -37.09 -17.51 1.02
CA PHE A 10 -35.82 -17.87 1.64
C PHE A 10 -34.66 -17.05 1.08
N ILE A 11 -34.57 -16.88 -0.24
CA ILE A 11 -33.53 -16.05 -0.88
C ILE A 11 -33.64 -14.59 -0.40
N ILE A 12 -34.85 -14.04 -0.35
CA ILE A 12 -35.08 -12.66 0.09
C ILE A 12 -34.66 -12.48 1.57
N VAL A 13 -35.07 -13.38 2.43
CA VAL A 13 -34.69 -13.35 3.87
C VAL A 13 -33.18 -13.46 4.03
N PHE A 14 -32.54 -14.37 3.28
CA PHE A 14 -31.07 -14.51 3.28
C PHE A 14 -30.38 -13.22 2.82
N ALA A 15 -30.84 -12.62 1.71
CA ALA A 15 -30.27 -11.38 1.19
C ALA A 15 -30.42 -10.22 2.20
N ILE A 16 -31.60 -10.05 2.79
CA ILE A 16 -31.83 -9.03 3.83
C ILE A 16 -30.92 -9.28 5.05
N SER A 17 -30.85 -10.52 5.51
CA SER A 17 -29.99 -10.89 6.67
C SER A 17 -28.52 -10.62 6.38
N PHE A 18 -28.08 -10.88 5.15
CA PHE A 18 -26.71 -10.61 4.74
C PHE A 18 -26.43 -9.09 4.65
N ILE A 19 -27.35 -8.29 4.10
CA ILE A 19 -27.22 -6.81 4.09
C ILE A 19 -27.18 -6.27 5.52
N CYS A 20 -28.04 -6.77 6.41
CA CYS A 20 -28.01 -6.42 7.83
C CYS A 20 -26.66 -6.77 8.47
N TYR A 21 -26.14 -7.96 8.20
CA TYR A 21 -24.83 -8.37 8.68
C TYR A 21 -23.73 -7.42 8.21
N LEU A 22 -23.69 -7.06 6.91
CA LEU A 22 -22.71 -6.10 6.38
C LEU A 22 -22.86 -4.74 7.07
N GLN A 23 -24.09 -4.24 7.23
CA GLN A 23 -24.35 -2.94 7.86
C GLN A 23 -23.93 -2.93 9.35
N PHE A 24 -24.16 -4.00 10.10
CA PHE A 24 -23.74 -4.10 11.51
C PHE A 24 -22.23 -4.34 11.67
N SER A 25 -21.58 -4.91 10.65
CA SER A 25 -20.13 -5.14 10.64
C SER A 25 -19.35 -3.94 10.16
N TYR A 26 -20.03 -3.00 9.49
CA TYR A 26 -19.39 -1.81 8.91
C TYR A 26 -19.20 -0.72 9.96
N TYR A 27 -18.00 -0.22 10.05
CA TYR A 27 -17.66 1.02 10.74
C TYR A 27 -16.45 1.66 10.05
N ARG A 28 -16.32 2.96 10.17
CA ARG A 28 -15.14 3.71 9.70
C ARG A 28 -14.21 3.95 10.87
N ILE A 29 -12.91 3.79 10.61
CA ILE A 29 -11.87 4.17 11.56
C ILE A 29 -11.53 5.63 11.26
N GLY A 30 -11.89 6.52 12.19
CA GLY A 30 -11.62 7.95 12.07
C GLY A 30 -10.17 8.32 12.34
N ASP A 31 -9.92 9.61 12.45
CA ASP A 31 -8.65 10.15 12.90
C ASP A 31 -8.35 9.72 14.34
N GLU A 32 -7.19 9.11 14.55
CA GLU A 32 -6.77 8.68 15.90
C GLU A 32 -5.26 8.70 16.06
N ASN A 33 -4.79 8.93 17.30
CA ASN A 33 -3.40 8.69 17.64
C ASN A 33 -3.16 7.19 17.70
N ILE A 34 -2.06 6.73 17.11
CA ILE A 34 -1.69 5.32 17.07
C ILE A 34 -0.55 5.08 18.06
N ASP A 35 -0.65 3.97 18.79
CA ASP A 35 0.40 3.55 19.71
C ASP A 35 1.72 3.27 18.99
N ILE A 36 2.80 3.69 19.64
CA ILE A 36 4.17 3.40 19.21
C ILE A 36 4.68 2.23 20.06
N TYR A 37 5.14 1.18 19.40
CA TYR A 37 5.62 -0.02 20.06
C TYR A 37 7.13 -0.17 19.89
N ASN A 38 7.78 -0.83 20.83
CA ASN A 38 9.22 -1.11 20.85
C ASN A 38 10.07 0.13 20.52
N ASN A 39 9.68 1.29 21.06
CA ASN A 39 10.26 2.57 20.70
C ASN A 39 11.76 2.62 21.08
N GLN A 40 12.61 2.90 20.10
CA GLN A 40 14.05 2.98 20.26
C GLN A 40 14.45 4.36 20.78
N ASP A 41 15.65 4.47 21.40
CA ASP A 41 16.14 5.74 21.96
C ASP A 41 17.01 6.54 20.97
N LYS A 42 17.35 5.96 19.82
CA LYS A 42 18.25 6.59 18.84
C LYS A 42 17.54 7.75 18.14
N LEU A 43 18.16 8.92 18.17
CA LEU A 43 17.66 10.14 17.52
C LEU A 43 18.16 10.25 16.08
N VAL A 44 17.40 10.97 15.25
CA VAL A 44 17.79 11.34 13.90
C VAL A 44 18.82 12.49 13.96
N GLU A 45 19.82 12.47 13.10
CA GLU A 45 20.86 13.50 12.99
C GLU A 45 20.75 14.28 11.68
N ILE A 46 21.01 15.58 11.69
CA ILE A 46 21.12 16.41 10.48
C ILE A 46 22.43 16.08 9.76
N ASN A 47 22.46 16.13 8.45
CA ASN A 47 23.62 15.84 7.59
C ASN A 47 24.10 14.37 7.63
N GLN A 48 23.40 13.46 8.26
CA GLN A 48 23.65 12.02 8.16
C GLN A 48 22.86 11.43 6.97
N GLU A 49 23.44 10.42 6.31
CA GLU A 49 22.76 9.65 5.28
C GLU A 49 21.88 8.58 5.90
N TYR A 50 20.68 8.44 5.33
CA TYR A 50 19.65 7.48 5.73
C TYR A 50 19.11 6.74 4.54
N THR A 51 18.55 5.56 4.80
CA THR A 51 17.77 4.78 3.84
C THR A 51 16.33 4.64 4.30
N ILE A 52 15.41 4.78 3.36
CA ILE A 52 13.99 4.49 3.55
C ILE A 52 13.50 3.57 2.44
N THR A 53 12.77 2.52 2.82
CA THR A 53 12.15 1.60 1.86
C THR A 53 10.64 1.63 2.01
N THR A 54 9.91 1.70 0.89
CA THR A 54 8.49 1.38 0.82
C THR A 54 8.28 0.06 0.08
N PHE A 55 7.34 -0.77 0.54
CA PHE A 55 7.06 -2.06 -0.08
C PHE A 55 5.62 -2.51 0.20
N ASN A 56 4.77 -2.48 -0.81
CA ASN A 56 3.48 -3.16 -0.78
C ASN A 56 3.72 -4.68 -0.90
N ILE A 57 3.43 -5.44 0.17
CA ILE A 57 3.70 -6.89 0.23
C ILE A 57 2.55 -7.75 -0.32
N GLY A 58 1.51 -7.13 -0.92
CA GLY A 58 0.39 -7.80 -1.58
C GLY A 58 -0.28 -8.88 -0.72
N PHE A 59 -0.48 -8.63 0.59
CA PHE A 59 -0.95 -9.62 1.59
C PHE A 59 -0.37 -11.04 1.42
N GLY A 60 0.80 -11.17 0.83
CA GLY A 60 1.52 -12.42 0.58
C GLY A 60 0.87 -13.32 -0.50
N ALA A 61 0.06 -12.77 -1.40
CA ALA A 61 -0.62 -13.53 -2.44
C ALA A 61 0.04 -13.40 -3.82
N TYR A 62 0.55 -12.23 -4.17
CA TYR A 62 0.84 -11.81 -5.54
C TYR A 62 2.24 -12.23 -6.03
N ASP A 63 2.58 -13.52 -5.94
CA ASP A 63 3.75 -13.99 -6.70
C ASP A 63 3.50 -13.90 -8.22
N ARG A 64 4.51 -14.24 -9.03
CA ARG A 64 4.44 -14.10 -10.49
C ARG A 64 3.28 -14.85 -11.15
N GLU A 65 2.84 -15.96 -10.56
CA GLU A 65 1.77 -16.82 -11.09
C GLU A 65 0.36 -16.35 -10.68
N TYR A 66 0.28 -15.39 -9.76
CA TYR A 66 -0.99 -14.91 -9.21
C TYR A 66 -1.63 -13.88 -10.13
N SER A 67 -2.98 -13.94 -10.22
CA SER A 67 -3.81 -12.87 -10.81
C SER A 67 -5.05 -12.65 -9.96
N PHE A 68 -5.46 -11.39 -9.78
CA PHE A 68 -6.52 -11.01 -8.85
C PHE A 68 -7.88 -10.83 -9.56
N PHE A 69 -8.92 -11.42 -9.05
CA PHE A 69 -10.25 -11.49 -9.68
C PHE A 69 -10.90 -10.14 -10.01
N MET A 70 -10.51 -9.07 -9.32
CA MET A 70 -11.02 -7.72 -9.59
C MET A 70 -10.30 -7.04 -10.75
N ASP A 71 -9.06 -7.42 -11.02
CA ASP A 71 -8.26 -6.81 -12.06
C ASP A 71 -8.72 -7.28 -13.44
N LYS A 72 -8.83 -6.32 -14.33
CA LYS A 72 -9.29 -6.50 -15.72
C LYS A 72 -8.47 -5.57 -16.59
N GLY A 73 -8.13 -6.08 -17.78
CA GLY A 73 -7.37 -5.32 -18.74
C GLY A 73 -7.68 -5.72 -20.18
N TYR A 74 -6.82 -5.29 -21.07
CA TYR A 74 -6.91 -5.59 -22.49
C TYR A 74 -5.50 -5.84 -23.03
N MET A 75 -5.38 -6.84 -23.89
CA MET A 75 -4.20 -7.00 -24.73
C MET A 75 -4.22 -5.96 -25.86
N GLY A 76 -3.04 -5.69 -26.47
CA GLY A 76 -2.93 -4.75 -27.58
C GLY A 76 -3.78 -5.09 -28.81
N ASP A 77 -4.23 -6.33 -28.96
CA ASP A 77 -5.18 -6.76 -30.01
C ASP A 77 -6.65 -6.52 -29.63
N GLY A 78 -6.91 -5.97 -28.42
CA GLY A 78 -8.25 -5.70 -27.89
C GLY A 78 -8.90 -6.89 -27.18
N SER A 79 -8.24 -8.04 -27.06
CA SER A 79 -8.76 -9.16 -26.26
C SER A 79 -8.76 -8.83 -24.77
N LYS A 80 -9.85 -9.23 -24.08
CA LYS A 80 -10.04 -8.94 -22.66
C LYS A 80 -9.26 -9.93 -21.80
N THR A 81 -8.65 -9.40 -20.74
CA THR A 81 -8.01 -10.17 -19.68
C THR A 81 -8.74 -9.98 -18.36
N LYS A 82 -8.62 -10.94 -17.45
CA LYS A 82 -9.22 -10.89 -16.14
C LYS A 82 -8.53 -11.85 -15.18
N GLY A 83 -8.22 -11.37 -14.00
CA GLY A 83 -7.64 -12.17 -12.95
C GLY A 83 -8.57 -13.22 -12.36
N LYS A 84 -7.98 -14.16 -11.64
CA LYS A 84 -8.62 -15.43 -11.26
C LYS A 84 -8.94 -15.55 -9.77
N TYR A 85 -7.98 -15.24 -8.89
CA TYR A 85 -8.05 -15.61 -7.48
C TYR A 85 -8.70 -14.54 -6.62
N GLY A 86 -9.57 -14.94 -5.68
CA GLY A 86 -10.19 -14.05 -4.70
C GLY A 86 -9.39 -13.90 -3.41
N LYS A 87 -8.42 -14.77 -3.18
CA LYS A 87 -7.54 -14.83 -2.00
C LYS A 87 -6.21 -15.47 -2.37
N GLY A 88 -5.25 -15.51 -1.45
CA GLY A 88 -4.00 -16.26 -1.65
C GLY A 88 -4.25 -17.70 -2.11
N VAL A 89 -3.35 -18.26 -2.92
CA VAL A 89 -3.52 -19.60 -3.51
C VAL A 89 -3.55 -20.68 -2.43
N SER A 90 -2.69 -20.58 -1.42
CA SER A 90 -2.65 -21.45 -0.25
C SER A 90 -1.97 -20.78 0.93
N LYS A 91 -2.11 -21.35 2.13
CA LYS A 91 -1.40 -20.87 3.32
C LYS A 91 0.10 -20.97 3.16
N GLU A 92 0.58 -22.06 2.56
CA GLU A 92 2.01 -22.31 2.30
C GLU A 92 2.57 -21.26 1.34
N ASN A 93 1.82 -20.92 0.28
CA ASN A 93 2.19 -19.87 -0.66
C ASN A 93 2.23 -18.49 0.04
N THR A 94 1.21 -18.14 0.83
CA THR A 94 1.19 -16.91 1.61
C THR A 94 2.38 -16.80 2.57
N LEU A 95 2.74 -17.88 3.26
CA LEU A 95 3.91 -17.92 4.15
C LEU A 95 5.22 -17.79 3.36
N LYS A 96 5.33 -18.45 2.20
CA LYS A 96 6.50 -18.36 1.30
C LYS A 96 6.71 -16.90 0.87
N ASN A 97 5.65 -16.24 0.37
CA ASN A 97 5.75 -14.87 -0.14
C ASN A 97 6.02 -13.88 1.00
N THR A 98 5.35 -14.02 2.15
CA THR A 98 5.64 -13.18 3.33
C THR A 98 7.09 -13.33 3.80
N ASN A 99 7.62 -14.56 3.89
CA ASN A 99 9.02 -14.79 4.26
C ASN A 99 9.98 -14.25 3.19
N GLY A 100 9.62 -14.34 1.91
CA GLY A 100 10.41 -13.78 0.81
C GLY A 100 10.49 -12.24 0.90
N ALA A 101 9.36 -11.57 1.14
CA ALA A 101 9.34 -10.12 1.38
C ALA A 101 10.20 -9.73 2.59
N ILE A 102 10.09 -10.47 3.71
CA ILE A 102 10.93 -10.27 4.90
C ILE A 102 12.42 -10.43 4.55
N SER A 103 12.80 -11.45 3.77
CA SER A 103 14.20 -11.69 3.40
C SER A 103 14.79 -10.56 2.55
N ILE A 104 13.97 -9.94 1.69
CA ILE A 104 14.35 -8.74 0.94
C ILE A 104 14.61 -7.58 1.91
N LEU A 105 13.69 -7.31 2.84
CA LEU A 105 13.84 -6.23 3.83
C LEU A 105 15.06 -6.44 4.74
N GLU A 106 15.33 -7.68 5.16
CA GLU A 106 16.54 -8.03 5.95
C GLU A 106 17.83 -7.75 5.16
N ALA A 107 17.81 -7.94 3.84
CA ALA A 107 18.97 -7.67 2.98
C ALA A 107 19.20 -6.18 2.71
N LEU A 108 18.14 -5.39 2.56
CA LEU A 108 18.19 -3.94 2.36
C LEU A 108 18.66 -3.20 3.64
N LYS A 109 18.30 -3.67 4.82
CA LYS A 109 18.73 -3.11 6.12
C LYS A 109 18.37 -1.65 6.31
N SER A 110 17.28 -1.20 5.71
CA SER A 110 16.87 0.20 5.71
C SER A 110 16.70 0.78 7.10
N ASP A 111 16.91 2.09 7.23
CA ASP A 111 16.75 2.82 8.49
C ASP A 111 15.28 3.06 8.84
N PHE A 112 14.48 3.27 7.79
CA PHE A 112 13.03 3.45 7.86
C PHE A 112 12.37 2.51 6.85
N MET A 113 11.20 1.97 7.21
CA MET A 113 10.42 1.08 6.35
C MET A 113 8.95 1.46 6.42
N ILE A 114 8.30 1.50 5.27
CA ILE A 114 6.86 1.66 5.08
C ILE A 114 6.38 0.40 4.36
N LEU A 115 5.46 -0.34 4.96
CA LEU A 115 4.96 -1.58 4.37
C LEU A 115 3.44 -1.51 4.26
N GLU A 116 2.93 -1.77 3.06
CA GLU A 116 1.51 -1.73 2.74
C GLU A 116 0.97 -3.16 2.58
N GLU A 117 -0.34 -3.29 2.67
CA GLU A 117 -1.08 -4.55 2.60
C GLU A 117 -0.61 -5.61 3.60
N VAL A 118 -0.22 -5.17 4.79
CA VAL A 118 0.22 -6.05 5.86
C VAL A 118 -0.99 -6.63 6.59
N ASP A 119 -1.34 -7.87 6.27
CA ASP A 119 -2.48 -8.56 6.89
C ASP A 119 -2.17 -9.07 8.30
N THR A 120 -3.21 -9.07 9.16
CA THR A 120 -3.12 -9.65 10.52
C THR A 120 -3.98 -10.91 10.65
N LYS A 121 -5.31 -10.79 10.60
CA LYS A 121 -6.26 -11.93 10.78
C LYS A 121 -7.21 -12.07 9.58
N SER A 122 -6.73 -11.80 8.37
CA SER A 122 -7.52 -11.83 7.15
C SER A 122 -7.78 -13.25 6.65
N SER A 123 -8.98 -13.48 6.13
CA SER A 123 -9.33 -14.74 5.48
C SER A 123 -8.55 -14.91 4.17
N ARG A 124 -8.35 -13.80 3.43
CA ARG A 124 -7.64 -13.79 2.14
C ARG A 124 -6.19 -14.26 2.22
N SER A 125 -5.56 -14.11 3.38
CA SER A 125 -4.19 -14.53 3.69
C SER A 125 -4.14 -15.72 4.66
N TYR A 126 -5.19 -16.55 4.73
CA TYR A 126 -5.28 -17.74 5.59
C TYR A 126 -5.00 -17.46 7.06
N LYS A 127 -5.32 -16.26 7.55
CA LYS A 127 -5.06 -15.77 8.92
C LYS A 127 -3.59 -15.76 9.31
N VAL A 128 -2.69 -15.72 8.32
CA VAL A 128 -1.27 -15.46 8.56
C VAL A 128 -1.15 -14.05 9.13
N ASN A 129 -0.52 -13.91 10.30
CA ASN A 129 -0.27 -12.62 10.90
C ASN A 129 1.06 -12.07 10.40
N GLN A 130 1.02 -11.42 9.25
CA GLN A 130 2.21 -10.90 8.56
C GLN A 130 2.89 -9.80 9.37
N ARG A 131 2.09 -8.93 10.04
CA ARG A 131 2.64 -7.90 10.93
C ARG A 131 3.56 -8.51 12.00
N ASP A 132 3.07 -9.52 12.73
CA ASP A 132 3.85 -10.12 13.81
C ASP A 132 5.07 -10.86 13.25
N MET A 133 4.94 -11.53 12.09
CA MET A 133 6.09 -12.16 11.42
C MET A 133 7.19 -11.16 11.06
N ILE A 134 6.80 -9.96 10.60
CA ILE A 134 7.74 -8.90 10.23
C ILE A 134 8.41 -8.33 11.50
N ILE A 135 7.63 -7.87 12.49
CA ILE A 135 8.19 -7.24 13.69
C ILE A 135 9.11 -8.17 14.48
N ASP A 136 8.82 -9.48 14.49
CA ASP A 136 9.67 -10.49 15.14
C ASP A 136 11.06 -10.59 14.49
N LYS A 137 11.20 -10.25 13.20
CA LYS A 137 12.48 -10.22 12.48
C LYS A 137 13.26 -8.92 12.68
N PHE A 138 12.58 -7.86 13.09
CA PHE A 138 13.18 -6.55 13.28
C PHE A 138 13.05 -6.04 14.75
N PRO A 139 13.59 -6.81 15.75
CA PRO A 139 13.40 -6.48 17.16
C PRO A 139 14.05 -5.17 17.61
N SER A 140 14.95 -4.60 16.81
CA SER A 140 15.60 -3.31 17.04
C SER A 140 14.92 -2.13 16.31
N HIS A 141 13.65 -2.27 15.94
CA HIS A 141 12.90 -1.20 15.28
C HIS A 141 11.70 -0.78 16.13
N SER A 142 11.50 0.54 16.25
CA SER A 142 10.23 1.13 16.65
C SER A 142 9.19 0.82 15.56
N TYR A 143 7.92 0.64 15.92
CA TYR A 143 6.89 0.48 14.92
C TYR A 143 5.54 1.04 15.34
N THR A 144 4.73 1.37 14.34
CA THR A 144 3.32 1.74 14.46
C THR A 144 2.52 1.08 13.33
N PHE A 145 1.24 0.78 13.56
CA PHE A 145 0.40 0.06 12.61
C PHE A 145 -0.94 0.74 12.44
N ALA A 146 -1.18 1.31 11.26
CA ALA A 146 -2.42 1.96 10.89
C ALA A 146 -3.30 1.02 10.08
N VAL A 147 -4.43 0.59 10.63
CA VAL A 147 -5.41 -0.22 9.87
C VAL A 147 -5.99 0.63 8.75
N ASN A 148 -5.84 0.17 7.50
CA ASN A 148 -6.34 0.84 6.30
C ASN A 148 -7.28 -0.02 5.45
N PHE A 149 -7.56 -1.23 5.91
CA PHE A 149 -8.59 -2.09 5.35
C PHE A 149 -9.10 -3.06 6.40
N HIS A 150 -10.37 -2.92 6.76
CA HIS A 150 -11.10 -3.97 7.45
C HIS A 150 -12.43 -4.21 6.75
N SER A 151 -12.87 -5.44 6.67
CA SER A 151 -14.16 -5.77 6.05
C SER A 151 -14.89 -6.85 6.84
N GLY A 152 -16.21 -6.85 6.73
CA GLY A 152 -17.02 -8.03 7.02
C GLY A 152 -16.67 -9.18 6.07
N PHE A 153 -17.31 -10.33 6.22
CA PHE A 153 -17.09 -11.47 5.35
C PHE A 153 -17.65 -11.22 3.95
N LEU A 154 -16.79 -11.18 2.94
CA LEU A 154 -17.13 -11.00 1.53
C LEU A 154 -17.18 -12.37 0.83
N PRO A 155 -18.39 -12.88 0.47
CA PRO A 155 -18.56 -14.21 -0.13
C PRO A 155 -18.34 -14.24 -1.65
N TYR A 156 -17.50 -13.38 -2.17
CA TYR A 156 -17.20 -13.30 -3.59
C TYR A 156 -15.70 -13.32 -3.83
N PRO A 157 -15.21 -14.00 -4.89
CA PRO A 157 -15.93 -14.95 -5.80
C PRO A 157 -16.49 -16.17 -5.04
N ILE A 158 -17.66 -16.69 -5.45
CA ILE A 158 -18.40 -17.72 -4.67
C ILE A 158 -17.56 -18.99 -4.38
N LEU A 159 -16.70 -19.41 -5.31
CA LEU A 159 -15.87 -20.62 -5.16
C LEU A 159 -14.49 -20.33 -4.56
N ASP A 160 -14.11 -19.06 -4.43
CA ASP A 160 -12.83 -18.62 -3.88
C ASP A 160 -12.99 -17.32 -3.09
N MET A 161 -13.82 -17.40 -2.04
CA MET A 161 -14.28 -16.23 -1.30
C MET A 161 -13.13 -15.44 -0.67
N HIS A 162 -13.13 -14.12 -0.90
CA HIS A 162 -12.18 -13.18 -0.29
C HIS A 162 -12.24 -13.24 1.25
N GLY A 163 -13.45 -13.31 1.78
CA GLY A 163 -13.72 -13.44 3.20
C GLY A 163 -13.51 -12.15 3.97
N LYS A 164 -13.17 -12.26 5.26
CA LYS A 164 -12.92 -11.10 6.13
C LYS A 164 -11.48 -10.63 5.99
N SER A 165 -11.29 -9.33 5.89
CA SER A 165 -9.96 -8.69 5.84
C SER A 165 -9.69 -7.83 7.07
N ASN A 166 -8.43 -7.79 7.49
CA ASN A 166 -7.89 -6.84 8.46
C ASN A 166 -6.41 -6.61 8.11
N SER A 167 -6.13 -5.48 7.50
CA SER A 167 -4.86 -5.10 6.90
C SER A 167 -4.49 -3.67 7.26
N GLY A 168 -3.23 -3.32 7.16
CA GLY A 168 -2.78 -1.98 7.48
C GLY A 168 -1.45 -1.60 6.88
N ILE A 169 -1.05 -0.37 7.17
CA ILE A 169 0.26 0.19 6.88
C ILE A 169 1.11 0.00 8.13
N LEU A 170 2.24 -0.69 7.99
CA LEU A 170 3.23 -0.88 9.05
C LEU A 170 4.41 0.06 8.79
N THR A 171 4.61 1.04 9.68
CA THR A 171 5.75 1.96 9.62
C THR A 171 6.75 1.56 10.70
N MET A 172 8.00 1.33 10.31
CA MET A 172 9.08 0.85 11.19
C MET A 172 10.32 1.72 11.07
N SER A 173 11.12 1.79 12.15
CA SER A 173 12.37 2.59 12.14
C SER A 173 13.34 2.14 13.21
N LYS A 174 14.64 2.29 12.95
CA LYS A 174 15.72 2.18 13.94
C LYS A 174 15.79 3.39 14.91
N TYR A 175 14.93 4.40 14.72
CA TYR A 175 14.96 5.68 15.41
C TYR A 175 13.73 5.88 16.29
N GLN A 176 13.88 6.80 17.26
CA GLN A 176 12.83 7.16 18.19
C GLN A 176 11.68 7.87 17.49
N MET A 177 10.50 7.29 17.59
CA MET A 177 9.24 7.92 17.23
C MET A 177 8.72 8.76 18.40
N ASP A 178 8.32 10.00 18.15
CA ASP A 178 7.74 10.90 19.15
C ASP A 178 6.21 10.96 19.09
N TYR A 179 5.66 10.81 17.89
CA TYR A 179 4.23 10.93 17.63
C TYR A 179 3.82 10.09 16.44
N SER A 180 2.65 9.48 16.52
CA SER A 180 2.03 8.77 15.40
C SER A 180 0.52 9.04 15.38
N LYS A 181 0.00 9.40 14.21
CA LYS A 181 -1.43 9.64 13.99
C LYS A 181 -1.89 9.05 12.66
N ARG A 182 -3.02 8.35 12.75
CA ARG A 182 -3.82 7.96 11.59
C ARG A 182 -4.74 9.12 11.20
N TYR A 183 -4.78 9.43 9.90
CA TYR A 183 -5.79 10.30 9.30
C TYR A 183 -6.62 9.49 8.33
N GLU A 184 -7.94 9.53 8.47
CA GLU A 184 -8.82 8.88 7.51
C GLU A 184 -8.78 9.59 6.16
N LEU A 185 -8.81 8.82 5.08
CA LEU A 185 -8.89 9.36 3.73
C LEU A 185 -10.33 9.31 3.22
N PRO A 186 -10.76 10.30 2.42
CA PRO A 186 -12.05 10.25 1.73
C PRO A 186 -12.16 9.01 0.84
N ILE A 187 -13.28 8.29 0.93
CA ILE A 187 -13.63 7.14 0.09
C ILE A 187 -15.08 7.23 -0.38
N ASP A 188 -15.51 6.29 -1.24
CA ASP A 188 -16.92 6.18 -1.62
C ASP A 188 -17.76 5.55 -0.51
N GLU A 189 -18.53 6.40 0.19
CA GLU A 189 -19.44 5.97 1.26
C GLU A 189 -20.85 5.61 0.77
N SER A 190 -21.06 5.50 -0.54
CA SER A 190 -22.34 5.05 -1.09
C SER A 190 -22.74 3.69 -0.53
N PHE A 191 -24.07 3.44 -0.42
CA PHE A 191 -24.61 2.33 0.38
C PHE A 191 -24.02 0.96 0.06
N PHE A 192 -23.70 0.67 -1.20
CA PHE A 192 -23.12 -0.61 -1.58
C PHE A 192 -21.58 -0.58 -1.54
N ASN A 193 -20.95 0.48 -2.09
CA ASN A 193 -19.50 0.53 -2.24
C ASN A 193 -18.78 0.54 -0.89
N LYS A 194 -19.32 1.24 0.12
CA LYS A 194 -18.74 1.30 1.46
C LYS A 194 -18.45 -0.07 2.12
N PHE A 195 -19.13 -1.15 1.71
CA PHE A 195 -18.90 -2.47 2.27
C PHE A 195 -17.73 -3.21 1.63
N PHE A 196 -17.27 -2.74 0.49
CA PHE A 196 -16.24 -3.38 -0.33
C PHE A 196 -14.99 -2.51 -0.49
N ASP A 197 -15.10 -1.21 -0.21
CA ASP A 197 -13.99 -0.29 -0.29
C ASP A 197 -13.09 -0.40 0.95
N LEU A 198 -11.83 0.01 0.80
CA LEU A 198 -10.84 0.01 1.85
C LEU A 198 -11.00 1.25 2.74
N ASP A 199 -10.65 1.13 4.04
CA ASP A 199 -10.64 2.24 4.99
C ASP A 199 -9.46 3.19 4.81
N ARG A 200 -9.01 3.40 3.62
CA ARG A 200 -7.84 4.18 3.25
C ARG A 200 -7.45 5.22 4.29
N CYS A 201 -6.18 5.27 4.64
CA CYS A 201 -5.67 6.23 5.61
C CYS A 201 -4.25 6.67 5.28
N ILE A 202 -3.85 7.77 5.92
CA ILE A 202 -2.47 8.22 6.05
C ILE A 202 -1.98 7.86 7.45
N ASN A 203 -0.75 7.37 7.58
CA ASN A 203 -0.06 7.28 8.86
C ASN A 203 1.08 8.31 8.91
N LEU A 204 0.94 9.33 9.75
CA LEU A 204 1.93 10.38 9.96
C LEU A 204 2.73 10.07 11.22
N VAL A 205 4.04 9.93 11.08
CA VAL A 205 4.98 9.65 12.18
C VAL A 205 6.04 10.74 12.26
N ARG A 206 6.25 11.30 13.46
CA ARG A 206 7.32 12.27 13.72
C ARG A 206 8.45 11.61 14.48
N TYR A 207 9.67 11.85 14.03
CA TYR A 207 10.92 11.38 14.62
C TYR A 207 11.71 12.55 15.18
N LYS A 208 12.20 12.41 16.41
CA LYS A 208 13.03 13.45 17.05
C LYS A 208 14.38 13.59 16.36
N ILE A 209 14.78 14.83 16.14
CA ILE A 209 16.10 15.19 15.63
C ILE A 209 16.97 15.67 16.80
N ASN A 210 18.16 15.13 16.90
CA ASN A 210 19.10 15.48 17.96
C ASN A 210 19.47 16.97 17.89
N GLY A 211 19.35 17.66 19.03
CA GLY A 211 19.67 19.09 19.14
C GLY A 211 18.75 20.05 18.38
N SER A 212 17.56 19.59 17.94
CA SER A 212 16.60 20.40 17.18
C SER A 212 15.20 20.36 17.82
N ASP A 213 14.45 21.44 17.64
CA ASP A 213 13.01 21.51 17.94
C ASP A 213 12.13 21.04 16.75
N LYS A 214 12.77 20.66 15.64
CA LYS A 214 12.12 20.16 14.43
C LYS A 214 12.12 18.64 14.41
N TYR A 215 11.30 18.10 13.51
CA TYR A 215 11.10 16.67 13.33
C TYR A 215 11.43 16.25 11.91
N LEU A 216 11.87 15.01 11.75
CA LEU A 216 11.64 14.28 10.50
C LEU A 216 10.22 13.71 10.56
N THR A 217 9.36 14.13 9.64
CA THR A 217 8.00 13.61 9.51
C THR A 217 7.93 12.67 8.33
N ILE A 218 7.65 11.39 8.59
CA ILE A 218 7.38 10.39 7.57
C ILE A 218 5.87 10.18 7.50
N ILE A 219 5.32 10.30 6.30
CA ILE A 219 3.90 10.13 5.99
C ILE A 219 3.75 8.91 5.10
N SER A 220 3.19 7.85 5.64
CA SER A 220 2.96 6.60 4.91
C SER A 220 1.59 6.61 4.26
N VAL A 221 1.51 6.28 2.97
CA VAL A 221 0.28 6.30 2.18
C VAL A 221 0.03 4.97 1.47
N HIS A 222 -1.23 4.65 1.26
CA HIS A 222 -1.70 3.68 0.29
C HIS A 222 -3.03 4.23 -0.27
N LEU A 223 -2.95 4.95 -1.40
CA LEU A 223 -4.08 5.67 -1.98
C LEU A 223 -5.03 4.72 -2.73
N SER A 224 -6.22 5.19 -3.08
CA SER A 224 -7.22 4.38 -3.77
C SER A 224 -6.80 4.04 -5.20
N ALA A 225 -6.95 2.76 -5.60
CA ALA A 225 -6.74 2.29 -6.97
C ALA A 225 -8.00 2.44 -7.83
N TYR A 226 -9.13 1.93 -7.33
CA TYR A 226 -10.40 1.82 -8.07
C TYR A 226 -11.32 3.01 -7.74
N ASP A 227 -11.07 4.15 -8.40
CA ASP A 227 -11.88 5.37 -8.24
C ASP A 227 -12.28 5.87 -9.63
N GLU A 228 -13.47 5.48 -10.08
CA GLU A 228 -14.00 5.90 -11.37
C GLU A 228 -14.09 7.43 -11.46
N GLY A 229 -13.37 8.01 -12.41
CA GLY A 229 -13.25 9.46 -12.58
C GLY A 229 -12.30 10.17 -11.61
N GLY A 230 -11.61 9.47 -10.69
CA GLY A 230 -10.58 10.03 -9.82
C GLY A 230 -11.07 11.02 -8.76
N VAL A 231 -12.39 11.00 -8.43
CA VAL A 231 -13.00 11.99 -7.53
C VAL A 231 -12.46 11.87 -6.10
N TYR A 232 -12.37 10.65 -5.58
CA TYR A 232 -11.87 10.41 -4.21
C TYR A 232 -10.35 10.52 -4.15
N ARG A 233 -9.65 10.04 -5.17
CA ARG A 233 -8.18 10.20 -5.29
C ARG A 233 -7.77 11.66 -5.24
N LYS A 234 -8.47 12.54 -5.96
CA LYS A 234 -8.23 13.98 -5.90
C LYS A 234 -8.36 14.53 -4.48
N LYS A 235 -9.42 14.17 -3.76
CA LYS A 235 -9.62 14.58 -2.35
C LYS A 235 -8.55 14.01 -1.43
N GLN A 236 -8.07 12.79 -1.69
CA GLN A 236 -6.99 12.17 -0.95
C GLN A 236 -5.67 12.92 -1.16
N ILE A 237 -5.36 13.31 -2.39
CA ILE A 237 -4.19 14.15 -2.72
C ILE A 237 -4.29 15.55 -2.08
N GLU A 238 -5.46 16.17 -2.10
CA GLU A 238 -5.69 17.47 -1.46
C GLU A 238 -5.43 17.40 0.06
N LEU A 239 -5.92 16.37 0.74
CA LEU A 239 -5.67 16.17 2.17
C LEU A 239 -4.19 15.88 2.44
N LEU A 240 -3.56 15.00 1.65
CA LEU A 240 -2.13 14.70 1.76
C LEU A 240 -1.30 15.97 1.60
N SER A 241 -1.54 16.76 0.55
CA SER A 241 -0.86 18.02 0.30
C SER A 241 -1.02 19.01 1.46
N SER A 242 -2.23 19.08 2.05
CA SER A 242 -2.49 19.92 3.22
C SER A 242 -1.62 19.51 4.43
N LEU A 243 -1.56 18.22 4.75
CA LEU A 243 -0.75 17.69 5.86
C LEU A 243 0.75 17.92 5.63
N MET A 244 1.21 17.68 4.41
CA MET A 244 2.59 17.92 4.00
C MET A 244 2.99 19.39 4.21
N ASN A 245 2.15 20.31 3.74
CA ASN A 245 2.39 21.75 3.87
C ASN A 245 2.32 22.21 5.34
N GLU A 246 1.40 21.66 6.14
CA GLU A 246 1.32 21.93 7.57
C GLU A 246 2.62 21.57 8.30
N GLU A 247 3.17 20.39 8.03
CA GLU A 247 4.43 19.95 8.64
C GLU A 247 5.63 20.75 8.14
N PHE A 248 5.71 21.01 6.84
CA PHE A 248 6.79 21.82 6.26
C PHE A 248 6.79 23.26 6.80
N ASN A 249 5.62 23.88 6.95
CA ASN A 249 5.49 25.23 7.50
C ASN A 249 5.87 25.35 8.98
N LYS A 250 5.87 24.23 9.73
CA LYS A 250 6.44 24.15 11.08
C LYS A 250 7.98 24.07 11.07
N GLY A 251 8.59 23.96 9.89
CA GLY A 251 10.02 23.78 9.68
C GLY A 251 10.46 22.32 9.75
N ASN A 252 9.54 21.35 9.75
CA ASN A 252 9.85 19.94 9.75
C ASN A 252 10.38 19.48 8.37
N TYR A 253 11.13 18.39 8.39
CA TYR A 253 11.54 17.67 7.19
C TYR A 253 10.45 16.67 6.84
N VAL A 254 9.92 16.70 5.62
CA VAL A 254 8.78 15.87 5.22
C VAL A 254 9.18 14.88 4.15
N ILE A 255 8.88 13.60 4.39
CA ILE A 255 8.97 12.51 3.42
C ILE A 255 7.63 11.81 3.40
N VAL A 256 6.96 11.77 2.26
CA VAL A 256 5.84 10.89 1.99
C VAL A 256 6.38 9.66 1.27
N GLY A 257 5.93 8.48 1.64
CA GLY A 257 6.29 7.23 0.94
C GLY A 257 5.13 6.26 0.95
N GLY A 258 5.09 5.38 -0.03
CA GLY A 258 4.06 4.35 -0.13
C GLY A 258 3.63 4.06 -1.56
N ASP A 259 2.50 3.38 -1.66
CA ASP A 259 1.78 3.10 -2.88
C ASP A 259 0.78 4.23 -3.16
N PHE A 260 1.08 5.04 -4.18
CA PHE A 260 0.23 6.16 -4.59
C PHE A 260 -0.94 5.73 -5.48
N ASN A 261 -0.91 4.50 -6.03
CA ASN A 261 -1.86 4.04 -7.04
C ASN A 261 -2.04 5.02 -8.22
N HIS A 262 -0.99 5.77 -8.49
CA HIS A 262 -0.83 6.69 -9.61
C HIS A 262 0.53 6.47 -10.23
N ASP A 263 0.64 6.62 -11.53
CA ASP A 263 1.96 6.65 -12.17
C ASP A 263 2.70 7.92 -11.72
N ILE A 264 3.77 7.71 -10.96
CA ILE A 264 4.64 8.77 -10.44
C ILE A 264 5.97 8.86 -11.17
N ALA A 265 6.14 8.11 -12.27
CA ALA A 265 7.33 8.20 -13.11
C ALA A 265 7.39 9.57 -13.78
N GLU A 266 8.56 10.19 -13.82
CA GLU A 266 8.76 11.43 -14.56
C GLU A 266 8.49 11.21 -16.07
N GLY A 267 7.47 11.89 -16.59
CA GLY A 267 7.02 11.72 -17.98
C GLY A 267 6.13 10.49 -18.23
N GLY A 268 5.75 9.78 -17.18
CA GLY A 268 4.95 8.55 -17.24
C GLY A 268 5.78 7.29 -17.49
N SER A 269 5.29 6.17 -16.99
CA SER A 269 5.93 4.85 -17.14
C SER A 269 5.92 4.38 -18.59
N ASN A 270 7.04 3.80 -19.03
CA ASN A 270 7.19 3.30 -20.40
C ASN A 270 8.02 2.00 -20.41
N PHE A 271 7.43 0.93 -19.88
CA PHE A 271 8.05 -0.39 -19.87
C PHE A 271 7.52 -1.27 -21.02
N PRO A 272 8.32 -2.20 -21.55
CA PRO A 272 7.86 -3.12 -22.60
C PRO A 272 6.64 -3.92 -22.16
N THR A 273 5.59 -3.92 -22.96
CA THR A 273 4.35 -4.64 -22.70
C THR A 273 3.58 -4.90 -24.00
N THR A 274 2.73 -5.93 -24.02
CA THR A 274 1.73 -6.16 -25.07
C THR A 274 0.31 -5.88 -24.58
N GLN A 275 0.12 -5.46 -23.33
CA GLN A 275 -1.16 -5.00 -22.80
C GLN A 275 -1.36 -3.50 -23.02
N LEU A 276 -2.61 -3.07 -23.04
CA LEU A 276 -2.97 -1.65 -22.96
C LEU A 276 -2.83 -1.15 -21.52
N SER A 277 -2.60 0.16 -21.38
CA SER A 277 -2.60 0.79 -20.05
C SER A 277 -3.93 0.56 -19.34
N PRO A 278 -3.94 0.16 -18.06
CA PRO A 278 -5.18 0.00 -17.30
C PRO A 278 -5.98 1.30 -17.19
N ASP A 279 -7.31 1.20 -17.27
CA ASP A 279 -8.21 2.36 -17.20
C ASP A 279 -8.14 3.12 -15.87
N TRP A 280 -7.71 2.45 -14.80
CA TRP A 280 -7.60 3.05 -13.46
C TRP A 280 -6.36 3.92 -13.30
N LEU A 281 -5.31 3.71 -14.10
CA LEU A 281 -4.03 4.39 -13.93
C LEU A 281 -4.11 5.85 -14.38
N GLN A 282 -3.71 6.75 -13.49
CA GLN A 282 -3.59 8.18 -13.78
C GLN A 282 -2.17 8.64 -13.41
N VAL A 283 -1.65 9.63 -14.13
CA VAL A 283 -0.34 10.22 -13.82
C VAL A 283 -0.50 11.26 -12.71
N LEU A 284 0.37 11.19 -11.70
CA LEU A 284 0.47 12.16 -10.62
C LEU A 284 1.63 13.12 -10.90
N SER A 285 1.33 14.41 -11.00
CA SER A 285 2.35 15.45 -11.20
C SER A 285 2.86 16.00 -9.87
N GLY A 286 4.17 16.25 -9.78
CA GLY A 286 4.76 16.93 -8.63
C GLY A 286 4.19 18.34 -8.40
N ASP A 287 3.65 18.99 -9.42
CA ASP A 287 3.05 20.32 -9.33
C ASP A 287 1.82 20.36 -8.40
N GLU A 288 1.16 19.22 -8.17
CA GLU A 288 0.00 19.10 -7.28
C GLU A 288 0.36 19.36 -5.81
N PHE A 289 1.64 19.24 -5.43
CA PHE A 289 2.12 19.42 -4.05
C PHE A 289 2.77 20.81 -3.82
N GLY A 290 2.90 21.63 -4.88
CA GLY A 290 3.49 22.95 -4.84
C GLY A 290 5.03 22.95 -4.86
N PRO A 291 5.64 24.15 -4.88
CA PRO A 291 7.06 24.30 -5.19
C PRO A 291 8.03 23.80 -4.11
N ASN A 292 7.53 23.51 -2.93
CA ASN A 292 8.34 23.01 -1.80
C ASN A 292 8.53 21.50 -1.80
N PHE A 293 7.91 20.78 -2.72
CA PHE A 293 7.94 19.33 -2.78
C PHE A 293 8.32 18.83 -4.17
N LYS A 294 8.90 17.67 -4.21
CA LYS A 294 9.20 16.96 -5.46
C LYS A 294 8.98 15.46 -5.31
N ILE A 295 8.57 14.83 -6.38
CA ILE A 295 8.51 13.37 -6.49
C ILE A 295 9.94 12.82 -6.61
N ALA A 296 10.19 11.70 -5.93
CA ALA A 296 11.39 10.89 -6.02
C ALA A 296 10.97 9.47 -6.40
N SER A 297 11.15 9.11 -7.66
CA SER A 297 10.81 7.83 -8.26
C SER A 297 11.94 7.33 -9.15
N ASP A 298 12.00 6.02 -9.40
CA ASP A 298 12.89 5.37 -10.36
C ASP A 298 12.12 5.08 -11.65
N ASN A 299 12.66 5.53 -12.79
CA ASN A 299 12.06 5.27 -14.10
C ASN A 299 12.74 4.12 -14.86
N LYS A 300 13.74 3.44 -14.27
CA LYS A 300 14.50 2.38 -14.93
C LYS A 300 13.85 1.02 -14.80
N ASN A 301 13.28 0.75 -13.64
CA ASN A 301 12.60 -0.49 -13.31
C ASN A 301 11.17 -0.20 -12.87
N PRO A 302 10.21 -1.12 -13.12
CA PRO A 302 8.84 -0.95 -12.61
C PRO A 302 8.78 -1.18 -11.11
N SER A 303 7.86 -0.49 -10.44
CA SER A 303 7.55 -0.77 -9.03
C SER A 303 6.32 -1.64 -8.86
N CYS A 304 5.41 -1.66 -9.83
CA CYS A 304 4.17 -2.44 -9.79
C CYS A 304 3.86 -3.05 -11.16
N ARG A 305 3.23 -4.24 -11.16
CA ARG A 305 2.65 -4.89 -12.33
C ARG A 305 1.14 -4.96 -12.25
N ASP A 306 0.45 -4.99 -13.38
CA ASP A 306 -0.96 -5.37 -13.42
C ASP A 306 -1.12 -6.85 -13.01
N ALA A 307 -2.22 -7.16 -12.32
CA ALA A 307 -2.48 -8.50 -11.82
C ALA A 307 -3.74 -9.15 -12.45
N ASP A 308 -4.14 -8.70 -13.61
CA ASP A 308 -5.20 -9.31 -14.43
C ASP A 308 -4.75 -10.61 -15.13
N ILE A 309 -3.42 -10.77 -15.31
CA ILE A 309 -2.76 -11.99 -15.79
C ILE A 309 -1.53 -12.29 -14.91
N PRO A 310 -0.96 -13.53 -14.93
CA PRO A 310 0.36 -13.81 -14.38
C PRO A 310 1.45 -12.92 -14.98
N TRP A 311 2.52 -12.67 -14.19
CA TRP A 311 3.65 -11.86 -14.66
C TRP A 311 4.42 -12.57 -15.78
N GLU A 312 4.56 -11.89 -16.89
CA GLU A 312 5.45 -12.26 -17.99
C GLU A 312 6.15 -11.00 -18.50
N GLU A 313 7.49 -11.01 -18.47
CA GLU A 313 8.31 -9.86 -18.89
C GLU A 313 8.07 -9.53 -20.37
N GLY A 314 7.83 -8.23 -20.65
CA GLY A 314 7.52 -7.75 -21.99
C GLY A 314 6.08 -8.02 -22.45
N VAL A 315 5.26 -8.69 -21.64
CA VAL A 315 3.84 -8.98 -21.91
C VAL A 315 2.95 -8.23 -20.92
N THR A 316 3.11 -8.49 -19.63
CA THR A 316 2.29 -7.89 -18.58
C THR A 316 2.59 -6.40 -18.44
N TYR A 317 1.55 -5.58 -18.30
CA TYR A 317 1.70 -4.15 -18.05
C TYR A 317 2.40 -3.91 -16.71
N ALA A 318 3.33 -2.96 -16.70
CA ALA A 318 4.05 -2.56 -15.50
C ALA A 318 4.21 -1.04 -15.45
N THR A 319 4.29 -0.48 -14.24
CA THR A 319 4.28 0.96 -14.00
C THR A 319 5.06 1.30 -12.73
N VAL A 320 5.20 2.58 -12.42
CA VAL A 320 5.82 3.08 -11.18
C VAL A 320 4.76 3.78 -10.34
N VAL A 321 4.21 3.10 -9.36
CA VAL A 321 3.20 3.66 -8.45
C VAL A 321 3.72 3.82 -7.02
N ASP A 322 4.86 3.20 -6.71
CA ASP A 322 5.52 3.27 -5.42
C ASP A 322 6.72 4.22 -5.49
N GLY A 323 6.94 4.98 -4.42
CA GLY A 323 8.06 5.91 -4.34
C GLY A 323 7.89 6.93 -3.21
N PHE A 324 8.44 8.12 -3.42
CA PHE A 324 8.45 9.14 -2.38
C PHE A 324 8.13 10.53 -2.91
N ILE A 325 7.62 11.39 -2.00
CA ILE A 325 7.54 12.84 -2.20
C ILE A 325 8.32 13.48 -1.05
N ILE A 326 9.26 14.37 -1.37
CA ILE A 326 10.14 14.96 -0.38
C ILE A 326 10.06 16.48 -0.38
N SER A 327 10.19 17.08 0.81
CA SER A 327 10.29 18.53 0.98
C SER A 327 11.67 19.05 0.57
N SER A 328 11.75 20.32 0.22
CA SER A 328 12.97 20.99 -0.32
C SER A 328 14.16 21.01 0.66
N ASN A 329 13.93 20.84 1.94
CA ASN A 329 14.95 20.69 2.99
C ASN A 329 15.44 19.23 3.16
N VAL A 330 14.88 18.27 2.42
CA VAL A 330 15.40 16.90 2.29
C VAL A 330 16.17 16.78 0.98
N GLU A 331 17.39 16.25 1.05
CA GLU A 331 18.22 15.94 -0.11
C GLU A 331 18.06 14.45 -0.48
N MET A 332 17.58 14.17 -1.69
CA MET A 332 17.60 12.84 -2.26
C MET A 332 18.99 12.57 -2.84
N ILE A 333 19.60 11.47 -2.44
CA ILE A 333 20.90 11.00 -2.95
C ILE A 333 20.67 10.01 -4.09
N SER A 334 19.79 9.03 -3.88
CA SER A 334 19.36 8.07 -4.90
C SER A 334 17.97 7.55 -4.60
N VAL A 335 17.28 7.05 -5.62
CA VAL A 335 16.06 6.26 -5.51
C VAL A 335 16.11 5.13 -6.53
N GLU A 336 15.74 3.91 -6.11
CA GLU A 336 15.81 2.70 -6.93
C GLU A 336 14.64 1.75 -6.63
N ASN A 337 14.00 1.24 -7.69
CA ASN A 337 13.07 0.13 -7.61
C ASN A 337 13.88 -1.17 -7.60
N ILE A 338 13.76 -1.95 -6.53
CA ILE A 338 14.65 -3.09 -6.24
C ILE A 338 14.09 -4.34 -6.92
N ILE A 339 14.69 -4.73 -8.03
CA ILE A 339 14.33 -5.92 -8.79
C ILE A 339 15.30 -7.11 -8.57
N SER A 340 16.38 -6.90 -7.82
CA SER A 340 17.31 -7.96 -7.43
C SER A 340 17.96 -7.64 -6.09
N VAL A 341 18.22 -8.67 -5.29
CA VAL A 341 18.89 -8.55 -3.99
C VAL A 341 20.02 -9.58 -3.92
N ASN A 342 21.25 -9.14 -3.62
CA ASN A 342 22.45 -9.98 -3.56
C ASN A 342 22.65 -10.83 -4.84
N GLY A 343 22.29 -10.29 -6.02
CA GLY A 343 22.39 -10.98 -7.31
C GLY A 343 21.29 -12.03 -7.58
N VAL A 344 20.28 -12.10 -6.71
CA VAL A 344 19.10 -12.95 -6.91
C VAL A 344 17.97 -12.09 -7.45
N ASP A 345 17.32 -12.53 -8.53
CA ASP A 345 16.15 -11.90 -9.10
C ASP A 345 14.98 -11.92 -8.12
N THR A 346 14.49 -10.74 -7.76
CA THR A 346 13.32 -10.55 -6.88
C THR A 346 12.16 -9.85 -7.58
N ASN A 347 12.31 -9.53 -8.87
CA ASN A 347 11.32 -8.80 -9.66
C ASN A 347 9.95 -9.50 -9.64
N PHE A 348 8.99 -8.97 -8.87
CA PHE A 348 7.64 -9.53 -8.67
C PHE A 348 7.58 -10.99 -8.19
N VAL A 349 8.62 -11.48 -7.49
CA VAL A 349 8.68 -12.88 -7.03
C VAL A 349 7.73 -13.15 -5.85
N TYR A 350 7.52 -12.15 -4.99
CA TYR A 350 6.78 -12.31 -3.72
C TYR A 350 5.60 -11.34 -3.56
N SER A 351 5.48 -10.36 -4.45
CA SER A 351 4.40 -9.38 -4.53
C SER A 351 4.24 -8.93 -5.98
N ASP A 352 3.13 -8.31 -6.32
CA ASP A 352 2.92 -7.54 -7.55
C ASP A 352 3.61 -6.17 -7.51
N HIS A 353 4.22 -5.84 -6.38
CA HIS A 353 5.09 -4.67 -6.23
C HIS A 353 6.54 -5.09 -5.99
N ASN A 354 7.46 -4.22 -6.39
CA ASN A 354 8.87 -4.25 -6.03
C ASN A 354 9.15 -3.23 -4.94
N PRO A 355 10.04 -3.50 -3.97
CA PRO A 355 10.44 -2.49 -3.00
C PRO A 355 11.09 -1.29 -3.67
N VAL A 356 10.84 -0.10 -3.15
CA VAL A 356 11.52 1.13 -3.58
C VAL A 356 12.38 1.64 -2.43
N GLU A 357 13.69 1.76 -2.64
CA GLU A 357 14.62 2.31 -1.66
C GLU A 357 15.10 3.71 -2.08
N MET A 358 15.02 4.66 -1.15
CA MET A 358 15.60 5.99 -1.31
C MET A 358 16.70 6.21 -0.28
N LYS A 359 17.86 6.76 -0.72
CA LYS A 359 18.89 7.33 0.15
C LYS A 359 18.70 8.82 0.23
N PHE A 360 18.74 9.35 1.44
CA PHE A 360 18.49 10.77 1.67
C PHE A 360 19.29 11.33 2.84
N LYS A 361 19.29 12.67 2.92
CA LYS A 361 19.92 13.45 4.01
C LYS A 361 19.02 14.62 4.38
N LEU A 362 19.00 15.00 5.66
CA LEU A 362 18.39 16.24 6.13
C LEU A 362 19.40 17.38 6.02
N LYS A 363 19.01 18.53 5.37
CA LYS A 363 19.88 19.71 5.18
C LYS A 363 19.87 20.65 6.37
#